data_da771a73ff9e2f282ff0de6e74cc9f45
#
_entry.id   da771a73ff9e2f282ff0de6e74cc9f45
#
_cell.length_a   1.000
_cell.length_b   1.000
_cell.length_c   1.000
_cell.angle_alpha   90.00
_cell.angle_beta   90.00
_cell.angle_gamma   90.00
#
_symmetry.space_group_name_H-M   'P 1'
#
loop_
_entity.id
_entity.type
_entity.pdbx_description
1 polymer ?
#
loop_
_entity_poly.entity_id
_entity_poly.type
_entity_poly.pdbx_seq_one_letter_code
_entity_poly.pdbx_strand_id
1 'polypeptide(L)'
;MLMALFFSACSTKVETPMKGSSGSTLEVLFVADKTLYSGQTKALVDSLFAAPQYGLPQAEPIFDLVNIPVSSFKNTEMFRVHRNVILCEINPDNPNKVYCYKDRWSSPQIVFEFAAKDKESLHELLRKYEKKVIEDIYATEYRRMNKAFKASENVDIRNSLRDKFGFTLTVSEEFTLANPNNPSDDFMWIRKETKDFGIGVLVQVTPYTSKDEFSGPVILDAIDTMMCHHVPCSAPDSYMGTERRLDIVSSVVDFDGSEYCVETRGCWRAFGDFMGGPFVNYTLLSPDRKQLVMLTGYVYYPSGRLKSVSKRDLLMQVEGICHSLTFN
;
A
#
# COMPACT_ATOMS: atom_id res chain seq x y z
N MET A 1 22.65 42.27 50.82
CA MET A 1 22.03 41.00 50.46
C MET A 1 21.72 41.05 48.94
N LEU A 2 22.65 40.54 48.11
CA LEU A 2 22.53 40.58 46.64
C LEU A 2 21.82 39.28 46.17
N MET A 3 20.67 39.42 45.59
CA MET A 3 19.86 38.31 45.06
C MET A 3 20.26 38.07 43.59
N ALA A 4 21.00 37.01 43.32
CA ALA A 4 21.38 36.60 41.98
C ALA A 4 20.24 35.85 41.29
N LEU A 5 19.64 36.47 40.27
CA LEU A 5 18.63 35.86 39.39
C LEU A 5 19.34 34.95 38.37
N PHE A 6 19.21 33.63 38.54
CA PHE A 6 19.60 32.65 37.53
C PHE A 6 18.53 32.60 36.42
N PHE A 7 18.83 33.15 35.25
CA PHE A 7 18.08 32.89 34.03
C PHE A 7 18.48 31.52 33.49
N SER A 8 17.57 30.54 33.63
CA SER A 8 17.71 29.25 32.97
C SER A 8 17.26 29.43 31.53
N ALA A 9 18.19 29.54 30.58
CA ALA A 9 17.89 29.57 29.16
C ALA A 9 17.57 28.13 28.73
N CYS A 10 16.26 27.80 28.59
CA CYS A 10 15.83 26.62 27.85
C CYS A 10 16.16 26.82 26.38
N SER A 11 17.25 26.23 25.89
CA SER A 11 17.51 26.10 24.47
C SER A 11 16.58 25.04 23.89
N THR A 12 15.42 25.45 23.42
CA THR A 12 14.60 24.62 22.51
C THR A 12 15.42 24.41 21.25
N LYS A 13 15.95 23.20 21.05
CA LYS A 13 16.47 22.78 19.75
C LYS A 13 15.31 22.85 18.77
N VAL A 14 15.31 23.82 17.89
CA VAL A 14 14.42 23.88 16.73
C VAL A 14 14.89 22.74 15.82
N GLU A 15 14.20 21.60 15.86
CA GLU A 15 14.47 20.53 14.91
C GLU A 15 14.06 21.03 13.52
N THR A 16 15.05 21.16 12.64
CA THR A 16 14.78 21.50 11.24
C THR A 16 13.95 20.39 10.61
N PRO A 17 12.79 20.67 10.00
CA PRO A 17 11.98 19.64 9.38
C PRO A 17 12.79 18.85 8.36
N MET A 18 12.70 17.52 8.40
CA MET A 18 13.36 16.69 7.40
C MET A 18 12.82 16.99 6.00
N LYS A 19 13.70 16.90 5.00
CA LYS A 19 13.33 17.03 3.58
C LYS A 19 12.32 15.95 3.22
N GLY A 20 11.41 16.25 2.29
CA GLY A 20 10.54 15.25 1.68
C GLY A 20 11.35 14.24 0.86
N SER A 21 10.91 12.99 0.81
CA SER A 21 11.55 11.96 -0.02
C SER A 21 11.21 12.14 -1.50
N SER A 22 12.17 11.80 -2.37
CA SER A 22 12.03 11.80 -3.84
C SER A 22 11.74 10.40 -4.40
N GLY A 23 11.48 10.30 -5.69
CA GLY A 23 11.20 9.06 -6.42
C GLY A 23 9.71 8.82 -6.66
N SER A 24 9.39 7.89 -7.56
CA SER A 24 8.03 7.50 -7.91
C SER A 24 7.45 6.48 -6.91
N THR A 25 6.14 6.27 -6.93
CA THR A 25 5.48 5.23 -6.11
C THR A 25 6.10 3.88 -6.40
N LEU A 26 6.42 3.13 -5.34
CA LEU A 26 7.04 1.80 -5.42
C LEU A 26 8.38 1.74 -6.20
N GLU A 27 9.01 2.89 -6.47
CA GLU A 27 10.38 2.92 -6.99
C GLU A 27 11.35 2.65 -5.84
N VAL A 28 12.33 1.77 -6.10
CA VAL A 28 13.34 1.36 -5.12
C VAL A 28 14.73 1.54 -5.72
N LEU A 29 15.58 2.32 -5.06
CA LEU A 29 17.00 2.33 -5.39
C LEU A 29 17.66 1.08 -4.84
N PHE A 30 18.13 0.21 -5.74
CA PHE A 30 18.99 -0.90 -5.40
C PHE A 30 20.45 -0.45 -5.53
N VAL A 31 21.07 -0.17 -4.39
CA VAL A 31 22.42 0.40 -4.32
C VAL A 31 23.43 -0.73 -4.22
N ALA A 32 24.07 -1.00 -5.33
CA ALA A 32 25.16 -2.01 -5.45
C ALA A 32 26.00 -1.69 -6.67
N ASP A 33 27.28 -1.99 -6.63
CA ASP A 33 28.14 -1.84 -7.78
C ASP A 33 27.73 -2.78 -8.93
N LYS A 34 27.94 -2.37 -10.17
CA LYS A 34 27.52 -3.12 -11.36
C LYS A 34 28.05 -4.56 -11.41
N THR A 35 29.26 -4.80 -10.86
CA THR A 35 29.85 -6.13 -10.76
C THR A 35 29.07 -7.04 -9.83
N LEU A 36 28.49 -6.49 -8.74
CA LEU A 36 27.64 -7.22 -7.82
C LEU A 36 26.21 -7.36 -8.38
N TYR A 37 25.64 -6.29 -8.91
CA TYR A 37 24.31 -6.30 -9.53
C TYR A 37 24.35 -6.83 -10.97
N SER A 38 24.80 -8.08 -11.12
CA SER A 38 24.93 -8.77 -12.41
C SER A 38 24.71 -10.28 -12.25
N GLY A 39 24.49 -10.98 -13.37
CA GLY A 39 24.34 -12.44 -13.39
C GLY A 39 23.33 -12.96 -12.37
N GLN A 40 23.77 -13.91 -11.53
CA GLN A 40 22.90 -14.55 -10.53
C GLN A 40 22.34 -13.60 -9.48
N THR A 41 23.12 -12.58 -9.05
CA THR A 41 22.63 -11.61 -8.07
C THR A 41 21.51 -10.79 -8.64
N LYS A 42 21.65 -10.29 -9.87
CA LYS A 42 20.57 -9.54 -10.53
C LYS A 42 19.33 -10.41 -10.72
N ALA A 43 19.50 -11.64 -11.22
CA ALA A 43 18.38 -12.56 -11.40
C ALA A 43 17.64 -12.85 -10.08
N LEU A 44 18.39 -13.03 -8.98
CA LEU A 44 17.80 -13.20 -7.65
C LEU A 44 17.02 -11.94 -7.21
N VAL A 45 17.65 -10.78 -7.27
CA VAL A 45 17.02 -9.52 -6.85
C VAL A 45 15.75 -9.24 -7.66
N ASP A 46 15.80 -9.44 -8.98
CA ASP A 46 14.62 -9.25 -9.84
C ASP A 46 13.51 -10.25 -9.48
N SER A 47 13.85 -11.51 -9.17
CA SER A 47 12.86 -12.51 -8.75
C SER A 47 12.20 -12.24 -7.40
N LEU A 48 12.91 -11.58 -6.47
CA LEU A 48 12.40 -11.26 -5.14
C LEU A 48 11.61 -9.92 -5.13
N PHE A 49 12.10 -8.89 -5.82
CA PHE A 49 11.61 -7.53 -5.67
C PHE A 49 11.03 -6.91 -6.95
N ALA A 50 11.22 -7.54 -8.11
CA ALA A 50 10.60 -7.13 -9.37
C ALA A 50 9.72 -8.22 -10.00
N ALA A 51 9.33 -9.23 -9.21
CA ALA A 51 8.33 -10.20 -9.62
C ALA A 51 7.01 -9.50 -9.99
N PRO A 52 6.19 -10.05 -10.90
CA PRO A 52 4.89 -9.51 -11.20
C PRO A 52 4.01 -9.44 -9.94
N GLN A 53 3.40 -8.27 -9.70
CA GLN A 53 2.43 -8.12 -8.63
C GLN A 53 1.18 -8.94 -8.93
N TYR A 54 0.74 -9.70 -7.93
CA TYR A 54 -0.44 -10.53 -8.05
C TYR A 54 -1.74 -9.70 -8.14
N GLY A 55 -2.73 -10.22 -8.88
CA GLY A 55 -4.06 -9.62 -9.02
C GLY A 55 -4.14 -8.49 -10.06
N LEU A 56 -3.09 -8.24 -10.83
CA LEU A 56 -3.11 -7.27 -11.93
C LEU A 56 -3.43 -7.96 -13.27
N PRO A 57 -4.26 -7.34 -14.15
CA PRO A 57 -4.59 -7.92 -15.46
C PRO A 57 -3.42 -7.88 -16.46
N GLN A 58 -2.42 -7.05 -16.25
CA GLN A 58 -1.15 -7.02 -16.96
C GLN A 58 0.00 -7.16 -15.94
N ALA A 59 1.10 -7.80 -16.35
CA ALA A 59 2.27 -7.94 -15.50
C ALA A 59 2.93 -6.58 -15.25
N GLU A 60 2.86 -6.12 -14.01
CA GLU A 60 3.58 -4.97 -13.49
C GLU A 60 4.42 -5.45 -12.29
N PRO A 61 5.69 -5.03 -12.13
CA PRO A 61 6.54 -5.52 -11.06
C PRO A 61 6.09 -5.01 -9.70
N ILE A 62 6.39 -5.75 -8.62
CA ILE A 62 6.14 -5.29 -7.23
C ILE A 62 6.83 -3.96 -7.00
N PHE A 63 8.11 -3.84 -7.40
CA PHE A 63 8.88 -2.58 -7.34
C PHE A 63 9.56 -2.27 -8.66
N ASP A 64 9.65 -0.98 -9.00
CA ASP A 64 10.50 -0.48 -10.06
C ASP A 64 11.93 -0.33 -9.52
N LEU A 65 12.80 -1.29 -9.86
CA LEU A 65 14.19 -1.31 -9.37
C LEU A 65 15.10 -0.43 -10.22
N VAL A 66 15.77 0.53 -9.59
CA VAL A 66 16.78 1.38 -10.22
C VAL A 66 18.13 1.09 -9.58
N ASN A 67 19.07 0.50 -10.32
CA ASN A 67 20.42 0.23 -9.80
C ASN A 67 21.30 1.47 -9.81
N ILE A 68 21.87 1.79 -8.63
CA ILE A 68 22.80 2.90 -8.43
C ILE A 68 24.10 2.35 -7.83
N PRO A 69 25.30 2.69 -8.38
CA PRO A 69 26.58 2.35 -7.76
C PRO A 69 26.73 2.94 -6.37
N VAL A 70 27.40 2.21 -5.46
CA VAL A 70 27.62 2.64 -4.07
C VAL A 70 28.31 4.01 -4.00
N SER A 71 29.31 4.24 -4.86
CA SER A 71 30.01 5.53 -4.93
C SER A 71 29.10 6.70 -5.33
N SER A 72 28.21 6.50 -6.30
CA SER A 72 27.24 7.53 -6.69
C SER A 72 26.25 7.83 -5.57
N PHE A 73 25.75 6.79 -4.88
CA PHE A 73 24.86 6.95 -3.74
C PHE A 73 25.51 7.74 -2.59
N LYS A 74 26.77 7.40 -2.24
CA LYS A 74 27.51 8.08 -1.16
C LYS A 74 27.82 9.54 -1.50
N ASN A 75 28.09 9.86 -2.76
CA ASN A 75 28.55 11.18 -3.19
C ASN A 75 27.41 12.14 -3.63
N THR A 76 26.20 11.63 -3.83
CA THR A 76 25.08 12.45 -4.37
C THR A 76 23.89 12.44 -3.40
N GLU A 77 23.60 13.62 -2.83
CA GLU A 77 22.49 13.79 -1.88
C GLU A 77 21.14 13.38 -2.47
N MET A 78 20.90 13.66 -3.75
CA MET A 78 19.64 13.34 -4.45
C MET A 78 19.28 11.85 -4.33
N PHE A 79 20.26 10.94 -4.39
CA PHE A 79 20.00 9.51 -4.22
C PHE A 79 19.71 9.14 -2.75
N ARG A 80 20.35 9.82 -1.78
CA ARG A 80 20.13 9.54 -0.36
C ARG A 80 18.73 9.93 0.11
N VAL A 81 18.11 10.95 -0.48
CA VAL A 81 16.75 11.36 -0.11
C VAL A 81 15.66 10.56 -0.85
N HIS A 82 16.04 9.51 -1.61
CA HIS A 82 15.08 8.66 -2.28
C HIS A 82 14.22 7.88 -1.26
N ARG A 83 12.96 7.69 -1.62
CA ARG A 83 11.93 7.14 -0.72
C ARG A 83 12.20 5.73 -0.19
N ASN A 84 12.68 4.85 -1.04
CA ASN A 84 12.95 3.44 -0.71
C ASN A 84 14.35 3.07 -1.21
N VAL A 85 15.20 2.56 -0.32
CA VAL A 85 16.59 2.22 -0.64
C VAL A 85 16.91 0.82 -0.11
N ILE A 86 17.48 -0.01 -0.96
CA ILE A 86 18.13 -1.28 -0.59
C ILE A 86 19.61 -1.11 -0.89
N LEU A 87 20.43 -0.97 0.15
CA LEU A 87 21.88 -0.81 0.05
C LEU A 87 22.55 -2.16 0.34
N CYS A 88 23.38 -2.66 -0.59
CA CYS A 88 24.12 -3.91 -0.45
C CYS A 88 25.61 -3.62 -0.44
N GLU A 89 26.28 -3.96 0.66
CA GLU A 89 27.74 -3.87 0.80
C GLU A 89 28.34 -5.23 1.13
N ILE A 90 29.35 -5.64 0.35
CA ILE A 90 30.13 -6.84 0.62
C ILE A 90 31.51 -6.45 1.13
N ASN A 91 31.84 -6.93 2.33
CA ASN A 91 33.15 -6.80 2.94
C ASN A 91 33.38 -8.04 3.84
N PRO A 92 34.55 -8.75 3.76
CA PRO A 92 34.82 -9.90 4.61
C PRO A 92 34.65 -9.67 6.13
N ASP A 93 34.78 -8.42 6.57
CA ASP A 93 34.61 -8.03 7.98
C ASP A 93 33.15 -7.74 8.36
N ASN A 94 32.22 -7.77 7.44
CA ASN A 94 30.81 -7.50 7.71
C ASN A 94 30.18 -8.60 8.59
N PRO A 95 29.21 -8.24 9.45
CA PRO A 95 28.62 -9.16 10.42
C PRO A 95 27.54 -10.10 9.86
N ASN A 96 27.25 -10.12 8.53
CA ASN A 96 26.10 -10.81 7.91
C ASN A 96 24.78 -10.40 8.56
N LYS A 97 24.45 -9.11 8.53
CA LYS A 97 23.26 -8.52 9.14
C LYS A 97 22.54 -7.60 8.18
N VAL A 98 21.23 -7.43 8.45
CA VAL A 98 20.39 -6.44 7.79
C VAL A 98 19.97 -5.39 8.82
N TYR A 99 20.16 -4.14 8.46
CA TYR A 99 19.72 -2.98 9.22
C TYR A 99 18.56 -2.31 8.49
N CYS A 100 17.55 -1.86 9.23
CA CYS A 100 16.43 -1.11 8.71
C CYS A 100 16.36 0.26 9.38
N TYR A 101 16.35 1.32 8.57
CA TYR A 101 16.28 2.70 9.05
C TYR A 101 15.03 3.36 8.50
N LYS A 102 14.24 3.97 9.37
CA LYS A 102 13.11 4.84 9.00
C LYS A 102 13.58 6.29 9.06
N ASP A 103 13.23 7.05 8.01
CA ASP A 103 13.49 8.50 7.94
C ASP A 103 14.96 8.89 8.21
N ARG A 104 15.92 8.23 7.51
CA ARG A 104 17.35 8.45 7.73
C ARG A 104 17.86 9.76 7.15
N TRP A 105 17.41 10.13 5.94
CA TRP A 105 17.83 11.35 5.21
C TRP A 105 16.68 12.19 4.73
N SER A 106 15.48 11.63 4.64
CA SER A 106 14.25 12.28 4.21
C SER A 106 13.05 11.62 4.89
N SER A 107 11.86 12.23 4.84
CA SER A 107 10.68 11.66 5.48
C SER A 107 9.44 11.85 4.60
N PRO A 108 8.64 10.77 4.44
CA PRO A 108 8.82 9.38 4.88
C PRO A 108 9.84 8.61 4.03
N GLN A 109 10.77 7.90 4.64
CA GLN A 109 11.79 7.10 3.95
C GLN A 109 11.98 5.75 4.65
N ILE A 110 12.34 4.72 3.86
CA ILE A 110 12.83 3.45 4.39
C ILE A 110 14.12 3.05 3.70
N VAL A 111 15.09 2.60 4.49
CA VAL A 111 16.41 2.17 4.01
C VAL A 111 16.74 0.82 4.62
N PHE A 112 16.97 -0.18 3.79
CA PHE A 112 17.55 -1.46 4.18
C PHE A 112 19.03 -1.50 3.81
N GLU A 113 19.88 -1.84 4.76
CA GLU A 113 21.32 -2.00 4.56
C GLU A 113 21.69 -3.47 4.81
N PHE A 114 22.11 -4.15 3.76
CA PHE A 114 22.56 -5.55 3.76
C PHE A 114 24.09 -5.58 3.86
N ALA A 115 24.61 -5.85 5.05
CA ALA A 115 26.04 -5.97 5.32
C ALA A 115 26.45 -7.45 5.28
N ALA A 116 26.97 -7.92 4.15
CA ALA A 116 27.34 -9.32 3.93
C ALA A 116 28.86 -9.50 3.79
N LYS A 117 29.39 -10.66 4.20
CA LYS A 117 30.83 -11.00 4.07
C LYS A 117 31.21 -11.30 2.62
N ASP A 118 30.31 -11.97 1.92
CA ASP A 118 30.50 -12.47 0.56
C ASP A 118 29.16 -12.48 -0.19
N LYS A 119 29.19 -12.88 -1.44
CA LYS A 119 28.04 -12.91 -2.32
C LYS A 119 27.00 -13.95 -1.88
N GLU A 120 27.42 -15.09 -1.42
CA GLU A 120 26.58 -16.19 -0.97
C GLU A 120 25.79 -15.76 0.26
N SER A 121 26.46 -15.17 1.25
CA SER A 121 25.82 -14.59 2.45
C SER A 121 24.83 -13.50 2.09
N LEU A 122 25.13 -12.63 1.11
CA LEU A 122 24.20 -11.63 0.63
C LEU A 122 22.92 -12.27 0.05
N HIS A 123 23.06 -13.32 -0.76
CA HIS A 123 21.93 -14.03 -1.35
C HIS A 123 21.04 -14.69 -0.29
N GLU A 124 21.64 -15.25 0.77
CA GLU A 124 20.89 -15.81 1.91
C GLU A 124 20.13 -14.71 2.67
N LEU A 125 20.77 -13.58 2.94
CA LEU A 125 20.11 -12.45 3.60
C LEU A 125 18.96 -11.88 2.77
N LEU A 126 19.13 -11.71 1.45
CA LEU A 126 18.09 -11.23 0.55
C LEU A 126 16.84 -12.14 0.61
N ARG A 127 17.01 -13.48 0.48
CA ARG A 127 15.89 -14.42 0.59
C ARG A 127 15.24 -14.41 1.97
N LYS A 128 16.05 -14.38 3.02
CA LYS A 128 15.57 -14.40 4.41
C LYS A 128 14.70 -13.19 4.75
N TYR A 129 15.05 -12.01 4.22
CA TYR A 129 14.41 -10.75 4.57
C TYR A 129 13.45 -10.24 3.48
N GLU A 130 13.24 -10.99 2.38
CA GLU A 130 12.35 -10.62 1.26
C GLU A 130 11.00 -10.12 1.74
N LYS A 131 10.25 -10.96 2.46
CA LYS A 131 8.91 -10.64 2.95
C LYS A 131 8.91 -9.35 3.78
N LYS A 132 9.85 -9.24 4.73
CA LYS A 132 9.95 -8.05 5.59
C LYS A 132 10.28 -6.78 4.81
N VAL A 133 11.16 -6.85 3.81
CA VAL A 133 11.50 -5.71 2.95
C VAL A 133 10.27 -5.23 2.18
N ILE A 134 9.52 -6.17 1.60
CA ILE A 134 8.30 -5.85 0.86
C ILE A 134 7.27 -5.20 1.78
N GLU A 135 6.94 -5.82 2.89
CA GLU A 135 5.95 -5.34 3.86
C GLU A 135 6.30 -3.94 4.41
N ASP A 136 7.55 -3.72 4.81
CA ASP A 136 7.99 -2.44 5.37
C ASP A 136 8.01 -1.31 4.31
N ILE A 137 8.34 -1.62 3.05
CA ILE A 137 8.25 -0.65 1.94
C ILE A 137 6.77 -0.30 1.70
N TYR A 138 5.87 -1.28 1.60
CA TYR A 138 4.43 -1.03 1.43
C TYR A 138 3.87 -0.21 2.59
N ALA A 139 4.16 -0.57 3.84
CA ALA A 139 3.74 0.20 5.01
C ALA A 139 4.25 1.66 4.97
N THR A 140 5.46 1.88 4.43
CA THR A 140 6.01 3.23 4.26
C THR A 140 5.33 3.97 3.11
N GLU A 141 4.95 3.30 2.02
CA GLU A 141 4.15 3.89 0.94
C GLU A 141 2.74 4.27 1.43
N TYR A 142 2.07 3.42 2.22
CA TYR A 142 0.78 3.76 2.84
C TYR A 142 0.91 5.00 3.73
N ARG A 143 1.95 5.09 4.54
CA ARG A 143 2.21 6.27 5.38
C ARG A 143 2.39 7.55 4.56
N ARG A 144 3.07 7.48 3.39
CA ARG A 144 3.21 8.62 2.46
C ARG A 144 1.87 9.03 1.88
N MET A 145 1.11 8.06 1.42
CA MET A 145 -0.21 8.27 0.83
C MET A 145 -1.15 8.92 1.85
N ASN A 146 -1.19 8.37 3.06
CA ASN A 146 -2.02 8.90 4.14
C ASN A 146 -1.62 10.32 4.54
N LYS A 147 -0.31 10.63 4.56
CA LYS A 147 0.18 11.99 4.79
C LYS A 147 -0.29 12.95 3.69
N ALA A 148 -0.25 12.52 2.42
CA ALA A 148 -0.69 13.34 1.29
C ALA A 148 -2.23 13.53 1.32
N PHE A 149 -3.00 12.48 1.55
CA PHE A 149 -4.46 12.57 1.64
C PHE A 149 -4.92 13.39 2.85
N LYS A 150 -4.21 13.30 3.97
CA LYS A 150 -4.52 14.09 5.18
C LYS A 150 -4.32 15.59 4.94
N ALA A 151 -3.41 15.99 4.06
CA ALA A 151 -3.17 17.40 3.73
C ALA A 151 -4.36 18.06 3.00
N SER A 152 -5.20 17.27 2.30
CA SER A 152 -6.44 17.69 1.65
C SER A 152 -7.58 16.75 2.00
N GLU A 153 -7.78 16.48 3.29
CA GLU A 153 -8.72 15.47 3.76
C GLU A 153 -10.18 15.86 3.50
N ASN A 154 -10.95 14.93 2.93
CA ASN A 154 -12.40 15.05 2.85
C ASN A 154 -13.03 14.74 4.20
N VAL A 155 -13.27 15.80 4.97
CA VAL A 155 -13.80 15.73 6.34
C VAL A 155 -15.23 15.18 6.37
N ASP A 156 -16.02 15.42 5.32
CA ASP A 156 -17.42 14.96 5.26
C ASP A 156 -17.49 13.43 5.09
N ILE A 157 -16.66 12.86 4.23
CA ILE A 157 -16.53 11.39 4.08
C ILE A 157 -16.05 10.77 5.39
N ARG A 158 -15.00 11.34 6.00
CA ARG A 158 -14.49 10.86 7.29
C ARG A 158 -15.58 10.84 8.37
N ASN A 159 -16.33 11.93 8.50
CA ASN A 159 -17.41 12.04 9.47
C ASN A 159 -18.55 11.05 9.17
N SER A 160 -18.94 10.92 7.90
CA SER A 160 -19.96 9.96 7.48
C SER A 160 -19.58 8.51 7.82
N LEU A 161 -18.32 8.12 7.62
CA LEU A 161 -17.81 6.81 8.02
C LEU A 161 -17.86 6.60 9.54
N ARG A 162 -17.40 7.61 10.29
CA ARG A 162 -17.43 7.55 11.76
C ARG A 162 -18.85 7.41 12.28
N ASP A 163 -19.76 8.23 11.79
CA ASP A 163 -21.13 8.30 12.30
C ASP A 163 -21.95 7.05 11.89
N LYS A 164 -21.61 6.42 10.74
CA LYS A 164 -22.30 5.24 10.24
C LYS A 164 -21.71 3.92 10.78
N PHE A 165 -20.38 3.80 10.83
CA PHE A 165 -19.69 2.54 11.08
C PHE A 165 -18.79 2.53 12.33
N GLY A 166 -18.56 3.66 12.99
CA GLY A 166 -17.71 3.74 14.17
C GLY A 166 -16.21 3.72 13.88
N PHE A 167 -15.79 3.97 12.64
CA PHE A 167 -14.39 4.10 12.27
C PHE A 167 -14.19 5.19 11.21
N THR A 168 -12.94 5.51 10.90
CA THR A 168 -12.59 6.50 9.89
C THR A 168 -11.61 5.93 8.88
N LEU A 169 -11.63 6.50 7.66
CA LEU A 169 -10.61 6.35 6.64
C LEU A 169 -10.10 7.73 6.25
N THR A 170 -8.81 7.84 5.92
CA THR A 170 -8.22 9.08 5.38
C THR A 170 -8.40 9.11 3.88
N VAL A 171 -9.22 10.03 3.39
CA VAL A 171 -9.59 10.19 1.99
C VAL A 171 -9.37 11.64 1.59
N SER A 172 -8.80 11.92 0.40
CA SER A 172 -8.62 13.30 -0.08
C SER A 172 -9.91 13.89 -0.64
N GLU A 173 -9.97 15.23 -0.77
CA GLU A 173 -11.09 15.98 -1.36
C GLU A 173 -11.43 15.56 -2.80
N GLU A 174 -10.51 14.89 -3.51
CA GLU A 174 -10.76 14.38 -4.86
C GLU A 174 -11.74 13.20 -4.91
N PHE A 175 -12.02 12.58 -3.77
CA PHE A 175 -12.99 11.49 -3.65
C PHE A 175 -14.36 12.02 -3.24
N THR A 176 -15.41 11.34 -3.70
CA THR A 176 -16.80 11.64 -3.40
C THR A 176 -17.55 10.37 -2.97
N LEU A 177 -18.66 10.53 -2.25
CA LEU A 177 -19.60 9.44 -2.05
C LEU A 177 -20.40 9.21 -3.32
N ALA A 178 -20.45 7.97 -3.77
CA ALA A 178 -21.30 7.56 -4.87
C ALA A 178 -22.67 7.09 -4.37
N ASN A 179 -23.68 7.23 -5.20
CA ASN A 179 -25.02 6.68 -4.93
C ASN A 179 -25.06 5.22 -5.41
N PRO A 180 -25.19 4.23 -4.52
CA PRO A 180 -25.38 2.84 -4.94
C PRO A 180 -26.78 2.62 -5.50
N ASN A 181 -26.99 1.56 -6.30
CA ASN A 181 -28.32 1.19 -6.79
C ASN A 181 -29.30 0.89 -5.65
N ASN A 182 -28.81 0.19 -4.63
CA ASN A 182 -29.58 -0.19 -3.46
C ASN A 182 -28.90 0.41 -2.22
N PRO A 183 -29.29 1.63 -1.79
CA PRO A 183 -28.77 2.23 -0.54
C PRO A 183 -29.08 1.32 0.65
N SER A 184 -28.10 1.13 1.52
CA SER A 184 -28.20 0.28 2.70
C SER A 184 -27.38 0.85 3.85
N ASP A 185 -27.77 0.53 5.07
CA ASP A 185 -27.09 1.03 6.29
C ASP A 185 -25.74 0.35 6.54
N ASP A 186 -25.48 -0.78 5.88
CA ASP A 186 -24.25 -1.56 5.99
C ASP A 186 -23.22 -1.27 4.89
N PHE A 187 -23.54 -0.38 3.92
CA PHE A 187 -22.71 -0.15 2.73
C PHE A 187 -22.39 1.35 2.52
N MET A 188 -21.18 1.63 2.02
CA MET A 188 -20.77 2.95 1.53
C MET A 188 -19.81 2.80 0.35
N TRP A 189 -19.97 3.65 -0.67
CA TRP A 189 -19.14 3.68 -1.86
C TRP A 189 -18.41 5.01 -1.98
N ILE A 190 -17.09 4.97 -1.83
CA ILE A 190 -16.18 6.12 -1.95
C ILE A 190 -15.45 5.99 -3.28
N ARG A 191 -15.48 7.02 -4.14
CA ARG A 191 -14.82 6.95 -5.45
C ARG A 191 -14.22 8.27 -5.89
N LYS A 192 -13.20 8.17 -6.76
CA LYS A 192 -12.61 9.25 -7.53
C LYS A 192 -12.68 8.87 -9.01
N GLU A 193 -13.28 9.73 -9.81
CA GLU A 193 -13.41 9.59 -11.25
C GLU A 193 -12.63 10.69 -11.97
N THR A 194 -11.87 10.33 -12.98
CA THR A 194 -11.18 11.23 -13.89
C THR A 194 -11.55 10.86 -15.32
N LYS A 195 -11.09 11.64 -16.30
CA LYS A 195 -11.27 11.30 -17.71
C LYS A 195 -10.50 10.05 -18.16
N ASP A 196 -9.47 9.63 -17.42
CA ASP A 196 -8.56 8.55 -17.79
C ASP A 196 -8.73 7.30 -16.94
N PHE A 197 -9.11 7.43 -15.67
CA PHE A 197 -9.30 6.31 -14.75
C PHE A 197 -10.35 6.59 -13.67
N GLY A 198 -10.90 5.54 -13.11
CA GLY A 198 -11.71 5.54 -11.89
C GLY A 198 -11.07 4.63 -10.83
N ILE A 199 -11.07 5.07 -9.58
CA ILE A 199 -10.66 4.27 -8.43
C ILE A 199 -11.64 4.47 -7.28
N GLY A 200 -11.78 3.47 -6.42
CA GLY A 200 -12.66 3.63 -5.27
C GLY A 200 -12.50 2.54 -4.23
N VAL A 201 -13.16 2.76 -3.11
CA VAL A 201 -13.26 1.83 -1.99
C VAL A 201 -14.73 1.57 -1.70
N LEU A 202 -15.13 0.31 -1.74
CA LEU A 202 -16.41 -0.18 -1.27
C LEU A 202 -16.23 -0.60 0.19
N VAL A 203 -17.05 -0.06 1.06
CA VAL A 203 -17.05 -0.34 2.51
C VAL A 203 -18.33 -1.09 2.82
N GLN A 204 -18.21 -2.29 3.38
CA GLN A 204 -19.35 -3.03 3.92
C GLN A 204 -19.06 -3.49 5.33
N VAL A 205 -20.05 -3.38 6.21
CA VAL A 205 -19.94 -3.75 7.62
C VAL A 205 -21.12 -4.64 7.98
N THR A 206 -20.86 -5.88 8.38
CA THR A 206 -21.86 -6.84 8.76
C THR A 206 -21.61 -7.40 10.17
N PRO A 207 -22.62 -7.95 10.87
CA PRO A 207 -22.38 -8.65 12.12
C PRO A 207 -21.43 -9.83 11.92
N TYR A 208 -20.40 -9.97 12.76
CA TYR A 208 -19.55 -11.15 12.77
C TYR A 208 -20.23 -12.31 13.49
N THR A 209 -20.32 -13.47 12.85
CA THR A 209 -21.02 -14.65 13.39
C THR A 209 -20.09 -15.84 13.62
N SER A 210 -19.14 -16.07 12.72
CA SER A 210 -18.22 -17.20 12.86
C SER A 210 -16.92 -17.00 12.07
N LYS A 211 -15.89 -17.79 12.46
CA LYS A 211 -14.60 -17.81 11.75
C LYS A 211 -14.68 -18.27 10.29
N ASP A 212 -15.75 -18.95 9.90
CA ASP A 212 -15.93 -19.47 8.54
C ASP A 212 -16.14 -18.34 7.54
N GLU A 213 -16.56 -17.14 8.00
CA GLU A 213 -16.66 -15.92 7.18
C GLU A 213 -15.31 -15.43 6.64
N PHE A 214 -14.20 -15.90 7.22
CA PHE A 214 -12.85 -15.60 6.72
C PHE A 214 -12.32 -16.63 5.71
N SER A 215 -13.11 -17.63 5.33
CA SER A 215 -12.68 -18.55 4.26
C SER A 215 -12.74 -17.87 2.89
N GLY A 216 -11.75 -18.16 2.04
CA GLY A 216 -11.65 -17.52 0.71
C GLY A 216 -12.94 -17.61 -0.12
N PRO A 217 -13.61 -18.79 -0.23
CA PRO A 217 -14.87 -18.89 -0.96
C PRO A 217 -15.98 -18.00 -0.39
N VAL A 218 -16.11 -17.92 0.94
CA VAL A 218 -17.14 -17.08 1.59
C VAL A 218 -16.86 -15.59 1.37
N ILE A 219 -15.61 -15.18 1.50
CA ILE A 219 -15.19 -13.81 1.19
C ILE A 219 -15.53 -13.45 -0.26
N LEU A 220 -15.22 -14.33 -1.23
CA LEU A 220 -15.51 -14.06 -2.65
C LEU A 220 -17.01 -13.96 -2.93
N ASP A 221 -17.82 -14.80 -2.31
CA ASP A 221 -19.28 -14.76 -2.46
C ASP A 221 -19.85 -13.47 -1.83
N ALA A 222 -19.29 -13.01 -0.71
CA ALA A 222 -19.66 -11.76 -0.08
C ALA A 222 -19.26 -10.54 -0.96
N ILE A 223 -18.05 -10.54 -1.53
CA ILE A 223 -17.59 -9.50 -2.47
C ILE A 223 -18.53 -9.44 -3.69
N ASP A 224 -18.83 -10.57 -4.32
CA ASP A 224 -19.71 -10.62 -5.49
C ASP A 224 -21.12 -10.15 -5.15
N THR A 225 -21.67 -10.57 -4.01
CA THR A 225 -22.98 -10.14 -3.52
C THR A 225 -23.02 -8.62 -3.32
N MET A 226 -22.02 -8.06 -2.62
CA MET A 226 -21.90 -6.62 -2.40
C MET A 226 -21.79 -5.85 -3.72
N MET A 227 -20.90 -6.27 -4.61
CA MET A 227 -20.68 -5.61 -5.90
C MET A 227 -21.91 -5.67 -6.79
N CYS A 228 -22.52 -6.86 -6.92
CA CYS A 228 -23.72 -7.05 -7.73
C CYS A 228 -24.90 -6.22 -7.22
N HIS A 229 -25.06 -6.14 -5.90
CA HIS A 229 -26.20 -5.46 -5.29
C HIS A 229 -26.08 -3.93 -5.35
N HIS A 230 -24.86 -3.40 -5.13
CA HIS A 230 -24.66 -1.97 -4.91
C HIS A 230 -23.98 -1.22 -6.07
N VAL A 231 -23.19 -1.90 -6.91
CA VAL A 231 -22.32 -1.22 -7.89
C VAL A 231 -22.80 -1.45 -9.31
N PRO A 232 -23.62 -0.51 -9.86
CA PRO A 232 -24.01 -0.57 -11.28
C PRO A 232 -22.83 -0.25 -12.18
N CYS A 233 -22.84 -0.80 -13.39
CA CYS A 233 -21.93 -0.41 -14.46
C CYS A 233 -22.63 0.50 -15.49
N SER A 234 -21.96 0.81 -16.61
CA SER A 234 -22.47 1.84 -17.54
C SER A 234 -23.67 1.38 -18.38
N ALA A 235 -23.75 0.09 -18.71
CA ALA A 235 -24.88 -0.46 -19.47
C ALA A 235 -26.09 -0.72 -18.57
N PRO A 236 -27.33 -0.64 -19.09
CA PRO A 236 -28.53 -1.02 -18.33
C PRO A 236 -28.41 -2.47 -17.80
N ASP A 237 -28.88 -2.70 -16.58
CA ASP A 237 -28.88 -4.00 -15.90
C ASP A 237 -27.49 -4.65 -15.73
N SER A 238 -26.41 -3.87 -15.94
CA SER A 238 -25.05 -4.32 -15.72
C SER A 238 -24.58 -4.03 -14.28
N TYR A 239 -23.72 -4.88 -13.77
CA TYR A 239 -23.20 -4.77 -12.40
C TYR A 239 -21.75 -5.23 -12.29
N MET A 240 -21.07 -4.82 -11.23
CA MET A 240 -19.70 -5.23 -10.90
C MET A 240 -19.70 -6.59 -10.19
N GLY A 241 -18.67 -7.41 -10.44
CA GLY A 241 -18.41 -8.65 -9.75
C GLY A 241 -17.00 -9.14 -10.01
N THR A 242 -16.57 -10.21 -9.35
CA THR A 242 -15.21 -10.74 -9.51
C THR A 242 -15.07 -11.53 -10.82
N GLU A 243 -13.88 -11.46 -11.44
CA GLU A 243 -13.54 -12.23 -12.64
C GLU A 243 -12.97 -13.59 -12.22
N ARG A 244 -13.85 -14.54 -11.90
CA ARG A 244 -13.49 -15.87 -11.39
C ARG A 244 -12.79 -16.79 -12.39
N ARG A 245 -12.63 -16.38 -13.65
CA ARG A 245 -11.85 -17.10 -14.66
C ARG A 245 -10.35 -16.82 -14.52
N LEU A 246 -9.98 -15.78 -13.80
CA LEU A 246 -8.61 -15.43 -13.41
C LEU A 246 -8.37 -15.87 -11.97
N ASP A 247 -7.10 -16.12 -11.67
CA ASP A 247 -6.72 -16.51 -10.32
C ASP A 247 -7.04 -15.39 -9.32
N ILE A 248 -7.66 -15.76 -8.21
CA ILE A 248 -7.91 -14.90 -7.05
C ILE A 248 -7.25 -15.55 -5.84
N VAL A 249 -6.44 -14.80 -5.11
CA VAL A 249 -5.70 -15.31 -3.96
C VAL A 249 -6.15 -14.60 -2.70
N SER A 250 -6.40 -15.41 -1.66
CA SER A 250 -6.65 -14.92 -0.31
C SER A 250 -5.53 -15.36 0.63
N SER A 251 -5.04 -14.46 1.46
CA SER A 251 -3.99 -14.72 2.45
C SER A 251 -4.24 -13.96 3.75
N VAL A 252 -3.84 -14.57 4.87
CA VAL A 252 -3.86 -13.86 6.16
C VAL A 252 -2.72 -12.86 6.18
N VAL A 253 -3.03 -11.62 6.55
CA VAL A 253 -2.07 -10.51 6.62
C VAL A 253 -2.18 -9.79 7.95
N ASP A 254 -1.08 -9.16 8.36
CA ASP A 254 -1.12 -8.21 9.47
C ASP A 254 -1.79 -6.91 9.00
N PHE A 255 -2.72 -6.41 9.81
CA PHE A 255 -3.45 -5.18 9.50
C PHE A 255 -3.63 -4.36 10.78
N ASP A 256 -3.13 -3.11 10.77
CA ASP A 256 -3.18 -2.24 11.94
C ASP A 256 -4.64 -2.01 12.38
N GLY A 257 -4.89 -2.20 13.67
CA GLY A 257 -6.23 -2.03 14.25
C GLY A 257 -7.15 -3.25 14.16
N SER A 258 -6.70 -4.38 13.61
CA SER A 258 -7.46 -5.64 13.60
C SER A 258 -6.62 -6.81 14.09
N GLU A 259 -7.23 -7.71 14.88
CA GLU A 259 -6.57 -8.95 15.32
C GLU A 259 -6.48 -10.02 14.21
N TYR A 260 -7.34 -9.92 13.21
CA TYR A 260 -7.39 -10.88 12.10
C TYR A 260 -7.88 -10.20 10.83
N CYS A 261 -7.09 -10.34 9.77
CA CYS A 261 -7.40 -9.81 8.45
C CYS A 261 -7.05 -10.83 7.37
N VAL A 262 -7.94 -10.96 6.40
CA VAL A 262 -7.68 -11.70 5.16
C VAL A 262 -7.67 -10.70 4.01
N GLU A 263 -6.53 -10.62 3.34
CA GLU A 263 -6.39 -9.91 2.07
C GLU A 263 -6.80 -10.84 0.93
N THR A 264 -7.64 -10.35 0.02
CA THR A 264 -8.04 -11.05 -1.21
C THR A 264 -7.74 -10.16 -2.41
N ARG A 265 -6.94 -10.66 -3.36
CA ARG A 265 -6.54 -9.93 -4.58
C ARG A 265 -6.96 -10.66 -5.83
N GLY A 266 -7.40 -9.93 -6.83
CA GLY A 266 -7.78 -10.47 -8.13
C GLY A 266 -8.24 -9.38 -9.09
N CYS A 267 -8.97 -9.80 -10.11
CA CYS A 267 -9.62 -8.89 -11.05
C CYS A 267 -11.14 -8.89 -10.88
N TRP A 268 -11.74 -7.72 -11.06
CA TRP A 268 -13.18 -7.54 -11.20
C TRP A 268 -13.55 -7.33 -12.66
N ARG A 269 -14.80 -7.57 -13.00
CA ARG A 269 -15.40 -7.28 -14.30
C ARG A 269 -16.81 -6.72 -14.15
N ALA A 270 -17.27 -6.04 -15.19
CA ALA A 270 -18.69 -5.77 -15.35
C ALA A 270 -19.39 -6.98 -16.01
N PHE A 271 -20.49 -7.41 -15.42
CA PHE A 271 -21.42 -8.35 -16.02
C PHE A 271 -22.43 -7.54 -16.85
N GLY A 272 -22.53 -7.84 -18.14
CA GLY A 272 -23.35 -7.07 -19.07
C GLY A 272 -22.67 -5.83 -19.67
N ASP A 273 -21.38 -5.60 -19.38
CA ASP A 273 -20.58 -4.48 -19.91
C ASP A 273 -19.11 -4.89 -20.11
N PHE A 274 -18.28 -4.04 -20.75
CA PHE A 274 -16.87 -4.30 -21.10
C PHE A 274 -15.88 -3.60 -20.14
N MET A 275 -16.21 -3.50 -18.87
CA MET A 275 -15.36 -2.90 -17.84
C MET A 275 -14.68 -3.97 -17.00
N GLY A 276 -13.50 -3.65 -16.47
CA GLY A 276 -12.77 -4.53 -15.57
C GLY A 276 -11.45 -3.92 -15.11
N GLY A 277 -10.86 -4.51 -14.11
CA GLY A 277 -9.60 -4.07 -13.55
C GLY A 277 -9.18 -4.86 -12.30
N PRO A 278 -8.08 -4.49 -11.65
CA PRO A 278 -7.69 -5.13 -10.40
C PRO A 278 -8.55 -4.68 -9.23
N PHE A 279 -8.65 -5.55 -8.23
CA PHE A 279 -9.17 -5.23 -6.90
C PHE A 279 -8.30 -5.83 -5.80
N VAL A 280 -8.40 -5.25 -4.63
CA VAL A 280 -7.93 -5.79 -3.36
C VAL A 280 -9.04 -5.65 -2.33
N ASN A 281 -9.29 -6.69 -1.56
CA ASN A 281 -10.21 -6.65 -0.44
C ASN A 281 -9.46 -6.98 0.86
N TYR A 282 -9.77 -6.23 1.90
CA TYR A 282 -9.38 -6.52 3.27
C TYR A 282 -10.63 -6.86 4.06
N THR A 283 -10.77 -8.13 4.44
CA THR A 283 -11.82 -8.61 5.33
C THR A 283 -11.25 -8.71 6.73
N LEU A 284 -11.73 -7.87 7.65
CA LEU A 284 -11.15 -7.74 8.99
C LEU A 284 -12.18 -7.81 10.09
N LEU A 285 -11.72 -8.30 11.25
CA LEU A 285 -12.50 -8.34 12.47
C LEU A 285 -12.39 -7.01 13.23
N SER A 286 -13.52 -6.43 13.62
CA SER A 286 -13.52 -5.24 14.49
C SER A 286 -12.86 -5.55 15.85
N PRO A 287 -12.26 -4.54 16.54
CA PRO A 287 -11.60 -4.76 17.83
C PRO A 287 -12.50 -5.35 18.92
N ASP A 288 -13.80 -5.03 18.88
CA ASP A 288 -14.80 -5.60 19.81
C ASP A 288 -15.33 -6.98 19.38
N ARG A 289 -14.84 -7.50 18.25
CA ARG A 289 -15.19 -8.80 17.64
C ARG A 289 -16.69 -8.97 17.33
N LYS A 290 -17.42 -7.88 17.10
CA LYS A 290 -18.85 -7.92 16.77
C LYS A 290 -19.14 -7.72 15.29
N GLN A 291 -18.20 -7.15 14.56
CA GLN A 291 -18.40 -6.78 13.16
C GLN A 291 -17.31 -7.37 12.27
N LEU A 292 -17.72 -7.78 11.08
CA LEU A 292 -16.88 -8.04 9.95
C LEU A 292 -16.87 -6.79 9.08
N VAL A 293 -15.68 -6.23 8.85
CA VAL A 293 -15.49 -5.05 8.02
C VAL A 293 -14.82 -5.47 6.72
N MET A 294 -15.44 -5.17 5.58
CA MET A 294 -14.89 -5.41 4.26
C MET A 294 -14.56 -4.08 3.59
N LEU A 295 -13.29 -3.89 3.26
CA LEU A 295 -12.78 -2.75 2.51
C LEU A 295 -12.29 -3.25 1.15
N THR A 296 -13.04 -2.96 0.07
CA THR A 296 -12.69 -3.43 -1.27
C THR A 296 -12.25 -2.26 -2.14
N GLY A 297 -10.94 -2.12 -2.32
CA GLY A 297 -10.34 -1.18 -3.25
C GLY A 297 -10.38 -1.72 -4.69
N TYR A 298 -10.78 -0.89 -5.66
CA TYR A 298 -10.79 -1.26 -7.07
C TYR A 298 -10.21 -0.17 -7.97
N VAL A 299 -9.74 -0.59 -9.13
CA VAL A 299 -9.21 0.30 -10.18
C VAL A 299 -9.88 0.01 -11.51
N TYR A 300 -10.32 1.06 -12.20
CA TYR A 300 -10.72 1.06 -13.61
C TYR A 300 -9.77 1.96 -14.38
N TYR A 301 -8.94 1.39 -15.24
CA TYR A 301 -7.99 2.14 -16.09
C TYR A 301 -7.89 1.46 -17.46
N PRO A 302 -8.86 1.74 -18.37
CA PRO A 302 -8.98 1.01 -19.63
C PRO A 302 -7.92 1.40 -20.65
N SER A 303 -7.47 2.66 -20.65
CA SER A 303 -6.71 3.18 -21.78
C SER A 303 -5.19 2.98 -21.68
N GLY A 304 -4.63 2.87 -20.48
CA GLY A 304 -3.17 2.83 -20.28
C GLY A 304 -2.43 4.04 -20.91
N ARG A 305 -3.14 5.14 -21.18
CA ARG A 305 -2.61 6.27 -21.99
C ARG A 305 -1.57 7.09 -21.28
N LEU A 306 -1.64 7.17 -19.96
CA LEU A 306 -0.70 7.95 -19.17
C LEU A 306 0.51 7.08 -18.86
N LYS A 307 1.64 7.32 -19.53
CA LYS A 307 2.89 6.57 -19.31
C LYS A 307 3.42 6.64 -17.87
N SER A 308 2.99 7.64 -17.10
CA SER A 308 3.40 7.87 -15.71
C SER A 308 2.46 7.26 -14.67
N VAL A 309 1.41 6.54 -15.10
CA VAL A 309 0.41 5.94 -14.21
C VAL A 309 0.26 4.46 -14.55
N SER A 310 0.43 3.60 -13.57
CA SER A 310 0.21 2.16 -13.67
C SER A 310 -1.03 1.72 -12.89
N LYS A 311 -1.56 0.53 -13.19
CA LYS A 311 -2.66 -0.03 -12.40
C LYS A 311 -2.21 -0.37 -10.98
N ARG A 312 -0.96 -0.80 -10.84
CA ARG A 312 -0.32 -1.03 -9.54
C ARG A 312 -0.31 0.25 -8.69
N ASP A 313 0.12 1.39 -9.27
CA ASP A 313 0.21 2.65 -8.53
C ASP A 313 -1.18 3.22 -8.17
N LEU A 314 -2.18 2.98 -9.02
CA LEU A 314 -3.57 3.31 -8.71
C LEU A 314 -4.13 2.40 -7.61
N LEU A 315 -3.80 1.09 -7.64
CA LEU A 315 -4.21 0.16 -6.61
C LEU A 315 -3.57 0.53 -5.25
N MET A 316 -2.29 0.96 -5.26
CA MET A 316 -1.61 1.46 -4.06
C MET A 316 -2.36 2.63 -3.40
N GLN A 317 -3.03 3.49 -4.19
CA GLN A 317 -3.80 4.61 -3.63
C GLN A 317 -5.00 4.11 -2.81
N VAL A 318 -5.76 3.16 -3.34
CA VAL A 318 -6.91 2.60 -2.62
C VAL A 318 -6.48 1.70 -1.46
N GLU A 319 -5.37 0.99 -1.58
CA GLU A 319 -4.74 0.27 -0.47
C GLU A 319 -4.36 1.23 0.66
N GLY A 320 -3.72 2.35 0.34
CA GLY A 320 -3.37 3.39 1.31
C GLY A 320 -4.60 3.95 2.05
N ILE A 321 -5.75 4.09 1.36
CA ILE A 321 -7.01 4.45 2.01
C ILE A 321 -7.45 3.34 2.97
N CYS A 322 -7.46 2.08 2.54
CA CYS A 322 -7.84 0.96 3.40
C CYS A 322 -6.95 0.87 4.65
N HIS A 323 -5.62 0.99 4.48
CA HIS A 323 -4.64 0.97 5.58
C HIS A 323 -4.62 2.24 6.45
N SER A 324 -5.48 3.22 6.18
CA SER A 324 -5.72 4.36 7.07
C SER A 324 -6.85 4.11 8.08
N LEU A 325 -7.46 2.93 8.06
CA LEU A 325 -8.54 2.55 8.97
C LEU A 325 -8.16 2.83 10.42
N THR A 326 -9.04 3.52 11.12
CA THR A 326 -8.90 3.79 12.54
C THR A 326 -10.27 3.63 13.20
N PHE A 327 -10.38 2.64 14.07
CA PHE A 327 -11.57 2.45 14.92
C PHE A 327 -11.60 3.51 16.01
N ASN A 328 -12.80 3.99 16.36
CA ASN A 328 -13.03 5.03 17.39
C ASN A 328 -13.06 4.44 18.80
#